data_596c39f7b6a6906e85dfcaab960cb38d
#
_entry.id   596c39f7b6a6906e85dfcaab960cb38d
#
_cell.length_a   1.000
_cell.length_b   1.000
_cell.length_c   1.000
_cell.angle_alpha   90.00
_cell.angle_beta   90.00
_cell.angle_gamma   90.00
#
_symmetry.space_group_name_H-M   'P 1'
#
loop_
_entity.id
_entity.type
_entity.pdbx_description
1 polymer ?
#
loop_
_entity_poly.entity_id
_entity_poly.type
_entity_poly.pdbx_seq_one_letter_code
_entity_poly.pdbx_strand_id
1 'polypeptide(L)'
;MWNYNFVLPGFMILLILLVYYLSRPQVSIRINRTFIILLLIDCLVIVFDLIASEADSNPGAVPIWALYLVNLLYFLLFNARSFWFYLYTMDILHLQFRSLPTIKVLFGSVFIIAEFITFMSIFSGDVFYIDSMGYHAGPFYHIIYVNFIFYIFLSLLFLWFYAKLLNRYELISAVAFNVILLIGNVVRYLMPQYLVMNTFCLMAILIMYLTFQNPDLYTSDRGPTLNRRAFHIMLEEAKDRGAYRVLCFVLRNYNDEREIYGYHQMDQGITLISEYLAETFKKEERYYLRNGCFALLGNGTMDWDGIQNEIADRFQKPWRANEADLFLNVSFVRFSSEANREGVNVILDRLLTAFSEAGKKVGNNNVLIDLDQIHEIDHQVDVKRALEHAIEHDEVEIYLQPLIDCGSDQMIGAEVLARIRNEEGRIISPSVFIPIAEQNGQINRLGAQVFEKACRFISEGNLKKTNLSWLNVNLSPIQCMKKDLSQEFSAILEKYGVAADQIHLEITEASMIDLSMLQKQIITLKDNGFQFALDDYGSGYSNLTRVKHYPFINIKLDMEVVWDYFRDKDVLLPAIVKAFKQLNLTITAEGIETKEMAVSMKAIGCDYLQGYYFSQPLPVEEFLAHYENA
;
A
#
# COMPACT_ATOMS: atom_id res chain seq x y z
N MET A 1 15.11 -44.13 -38.65
CA MET A 1 14.00 -43.30 -39.13
C MET A 1 13.53 -42.46 -37.94
N TRP A 2 13.54 -41.14 -38.06
CA TRP A 2 13.14 -40.22 -36.98
C TRP A 2 11.62 -40.29 -36.78
N ASN A 3 11.14 -40.15 -35.52
CA ASN A 3 9.71 -40.19 -35.21
C ASN A 3 9.21 -38.78 -34.90
N TYR A 4 8.39 -38.21 -35.79
CA TYR A 4 7.85 -36.84 -35.73
C TYR A 4 6.49 -36.72 -35.04
N ASN A 5 5.88 -37.84 -34.60
CA ASN A 5 4.49 -37.88 -34.14
C ASN A 5 4.19 -36.92 -32.98
N PHE A 6 5.18 -36.61 -32.14
CA PHE A 6 5.03 -35.75 -30.99
C PHE A 6 5.41 -34.27 -31.26
N VAL A 7 6.19 -34.01 -32.32
CA VAL A 7 6.76 -32.68 -32.58
C VAL A 7 5.73 -31.76 -33.22
N LEU A 8 4.98 -32.20 -34.22
CA LEU A 8 4.00 -31.37 -34.92
C LEU A 8 2.88 -30.86 -34.02
N PRO A 9 2.19 -31.71 -33.22
CA PRO A 9 1.19 -31.21 -32.25
C PRO A 9 1.80 -30.26 -31.23
N GLY A 10 2.99 -30.55 -30.73
CA GLY A 10 3.70 -29.68 -29.78
C GLY A 10 4.01 -28.31 -30.38
N PHE A 11 4.49 -28.25 -31.61
CA PHE A 11 4.78 -27.02 -32.32
C PHE A 11 3.53 -26.18 -32.55
N MET A 12 2.40 -26.77 -32.93
CA MET A 12 1.13 -26.09 -33.10
C MET A 12 0.66 -25.45 -31.79
N ILE A 13 0.75 -26.17 -30.66
CA ILE A 13 0.40 -25.64 -29.35
C ILE A 13 1.32 -24.47 -28.97
N LEU A 14 2.62 -24.57 -29.23
CA LEU A 14 3.59 -23.51 -28.95
C LEU A 14 3.30 -22.23 -29.78
N LEU A 15 2.95 -22.39 -31.06
CA LEU A 15 2.54 -21.28 -31.93
C LEU A 15 1.26 -20.61 -31.43
N ILE A 16 0.25 -21.38 -31.03
CA ILE A 16 -0.98 -20.85 -30.46
C ILE A 16 -0.66 -20.06 -29.18
N LEU A 17 0.18 -20.62 -28.30
CA LEU A 17 0.62 -19.94 -27.09
C LEU A 17 1.36 -18.63 -27.38
N LEU A 18 2.27 -18.63 -28.37
CA LEU A 18 3.01 -17.44 -28.79
C LEU A 18 2.06 -16.34 -29.30
N VAL A 19 1.13 -16.68 -30.22
CA VAL A 19 0.16 -15.74 -30.76
C VAL A 19 -0.75 -15.20 -29.66
N TYR A 20 -1.26 -16.08 -28.80
CA TYR A 20 -2.10 -15.70 -27.67
C TYR A 20 -1.36 -14.78 -26.69
N TYR A 21 -0.11 -15.09 -26.37
CA TYR A 21 0.72 -14.28 -25.49
C TYR A 21 0.98 -12.89 -26.08
N LEU A 22 1.32 -12.78 -27.36
CA LEU A 22 1.59 -11.51 -28.04
C LEU A 22 0.32 -10.66 -28.26
N SER A 23 -0.86 -11.26 -28.30
CA SER A 23 -2.13 -10.53 -28.48
C SER A 23 -2.62 -9.80 -27.22
N ARG A 24 -2.08 -10.14 -26.04
CA ARG A 24 -2.48 -9.56 -24.76
C ARG A 24 -1.57 -8.38 -24.34
N PRO A 25 -2.09 -7.39 -23.61
CA PRO A 25 -1.26 -6.33 -23.04
C PRO A 25 -0.23 -6.95 -22.08
N GLN A 26 1.03 -6.60 -22.28
CA GLN A 26 2.14 -7.13 -21.51
C GLN A 26 2.79 -6.04 -20.68
N VAL A 27 3.13 -6.38 -19.44
CA VAL A 27 3.97 -5.54 -18.58
C VAL A 27 5.42 -5.69 -19.04
N SER A 28 6.13 -4.57 -19.22
CA SER A 28 7.53 -4.56 -19.68
C SER A 28 8.53 -5.04 -18.60
N ILE A 29 8.15 -6.01 -17.76
CA ILE A 29 9.02 -6.58 -16.75
C ILE A 29 10.02 -7.56 -17.35
N ARG A 30 11.14 -7.75 -16.67
CA ARG A 30 12.25 -8.58 -17.13
C ARG A 30 11.85 -10.04 -17.37
N ILE A 31 11.08 -10.63 -16.48
CA ILE A 31 10.60 -12.01 -16.59
C ILE A 31 9.79 -12.24 -17.89
N ASN A 32 8.98 -11.25 -18.30
CA ASN A 32 8.19 -11.33 -19.55
C ASN A 32 9.10 -11.29 -20.79
N ARG A 33 10.16 -10.48 -20.76
CA ARG A 33 11.14 -10.41 -21.87
C ARG A 33 11.90 -11.73 -22.01
N THR A 34 12.35 -12.28 -20.90
CA THR A 34 13.03 -13.58 -20.89
C THR A 34 12.11 -14.69 -21.38
N PHE A 35 10.83 -14.64 -21.03
CA PHE A 35 9.84 -15.61 -21.50
C PHE A 35 9.58 -15.52 -23.01
N ILE A 36 9.43 -14.32 -23.58
CA ILE A 36 9.29 -14.15 -25.04
C ILE A 36 10.49 -14.72 -25.78
N ILE A 37 11.71 -14.41 -25.33
CA ILE A 37 12.93 -14.91 -25.95
C ILE A 37 12.98 -16.43 -25.87
N LEU A 38 12.60 -17.00 -24.72
CA LEU A 38 12.53 -18.45 -24.55
C LEU A 38 11.53 -19.10 -25.52
N LEU A 39 10.32 -18.53 -25.69
CA LEU A 39 9.32 -18.98 -26.64
C LEU A 39 9.86 -18.97 -28.08
N LEU A 40 10.54 -17.86 -28.46
CA LEU A 40 11.12 -17.74 -29.80
C LEU A 40 12.25 -18.74 -30.03
N ILE A 41 13.15 -18.93 -29.04
CA ILE A 41 14.23 -19.93 -29.12
C ILE A 41 13.63 -21.32 -29.25
N ASP A 42 12.60 -21.67 -28.46
CA ASP A 42 12.00 -23.01 -28.51
C ASP A 42 11.31 -23.28 -29.87
N CYS A 43 10.62 -22.27 -30.44
CA CYS A 43 10.09 -22.36 -31.81
C CYS A 43 11.21 -22.63 -32.84
N LEU A 44 12.32 -21.89 -32.75
CA LEU A 44 13.44 -22.06 -33.66
C LEU A 44 14.12 -23.41 -33.48
N VAL A 45 14.31 -23.88 -32.24
CA VAL A 45 14.85 -25.24 -31.97
C VAL A 45 14.01 -26.30 -32.66
N ILE A 46 12.67 -26.24 -32.53
CA ILE A 46 11.78 -27.22 -33.16
C ILE A 46 11.91 -27.18 -34.68
N VAL A 47 11.94 -26.00 -35.29
CA VAL A 47 12.08 -25.84 -36.74
C VAL A 47 13.40 -26.43 -37.23
N PHE A 48 14.52 -26.10 -36.58
CA PHE A 48 15.83 -26.60 -36.97
C PHE A 48 16.02 -28.08 -36.65
N ASP A 49 15.42 -28.62 -35.56
CA ASP A 49 15.40 -30.06 -35.24
C ASP A 49 14.67 -30.85 -36.33
N LEU A 50 13.52 -30.35 -36.84
CA LEU A 50 12.79 -30.94 -37.95
C LEU A 50 13.58 -30.90 -39.25
N ILE A 51 14.13 -29.74 -39.62
CA ILE A 51 14.88 -29.54 -40.86
C ILE A 51 16.16 -30.40 -40.84
N ALA A 52 16.89 -30.42 -39.72
CA ALA A 52 18.09 -31.25 -39.57
C ALA A 52 17.77 -32.74 -39.68
N SER A 53 16.75 -33.20 -38.95
CA SER A 53 16.35 -34.62 -38.97
C SER A 53 15.88 -35.10 -40.34
N GLU A 54 15.17 -34.26 -41.12
CA GLU A 54 14.73 -34.58 -42.48
C GLU A 54 15.93 -34.56 -43.45
N ALA A 55 16.78 -33.54 -43.34
CA ALA A 55 17.99 -33.43 -44.17
C ALA A 55 18.98 -34.60 -43.92
N ASP A 56 19.14 -35.01 -42.66
CA ASP A 56 19.97 -36.17 -42.27
C ASP A 56 19.38 -37.51 -42.74
N SER A 57 18.07 -37.58 -42.93
CA SER A 57 17.40 -38.78 -43.48
C SER A 57 17.63 -38.94 -44.97
N ASN A 58 17.97 -37.88 -45.70
CA ASN A 58 18.18 -37.86 -47.15
C ASN A 58 19.50 -37.16 -47.54
N PRO A 59 20.66 -37.67 -47.13
CA PRO A 59 21.94 -36.95 -47.25
C PRO A 59 22.37 -36.66 -48.70
N GLY A 60 21.86 -37.39 -49.68
CA GLY A 60 22.15 -37.14 -51.10
C GLY A 60 21.31 -36.04 -51.75
N ALA A 61 20.26 -35.56 -51.09
CA ALA A 61 19.36 -34.52 -51.62
C ALA A 61 19.77 -33.11 -51.23
N VAL A 62 20.64 -32.95 -50.21
CA VAL A 62 21.02 -31.66 -49.64
C VAL A 62 22.54 -31.47 -49.73
N PRO A 63 23.03 -30.27 -50.12
CA PRO A 63 24.47 -29.96 -50.11
C PRO A 63 25.09 -30.12 -48.71
N ILE A 64 26.31 -30.65 -48.61
CA ILE A 64 27.01 -30.89 -47.34
C ILE A 64 27.12 -29.62 -46.48
N TRP A 65 27.40 -28.47 -47.11
CA TRP A 65 27.46 -27.19 -46.36
C TRP A 65 26.14 -26.81 -45.71
N ALA A 66 25.00 -27.13 -46.34
CA ALA A 66 23.68 -26.85 -45.77
C ALA A 66 23.36 -27.81 -44.62
N LEU A 67 23.76 -29.06 -44.68
CA LEU A 67 23.68 -30.00 -43.56
C LEU A 67 24.50 -29.53 -42.36
N TYR A 68 25.73 -29.06 -42.58
CA TYR A 68 26.55 -28.44 -41.53
C TYR A 68 25.86 -27.23 -40.92
N LEU A 69 25.31 -26.34 -41.74
CA LEU A 69 24.66 -25.10 -41.27
C LEU A 69 23.42 -25.40 -40.40
N VAL A 70 22.56 -26.29 -40.85
CA VAL A 70 21.31 -26.63 -40.18
C VAL A 70 21.57 -27.33 -38.83
N ASN A 71 22.49 -28.33 -38.84
CA ASN A 71 22.86 -29.00 -37.60
C ASN A 71 23.58 -28.06 -36.62
N LEU A 72 24.47 -27.18 -37.11
CA LEU A 72 25.09 -26.16 -36.26
C LEU A 72 24.05 -25.27 -35.58
N LEU A 73 23.11 -24.70 -36.34
CA LEU A 73 22.07 -23.83 -35.82
C LEU A 73 21.20 -24.58 -34.81
N TYR A 74 20.86 -25.83 -35.06
CA TYR A 74 20.13 -26.66 -34.11
C TYR A 74 20.89 -26.80 -32.78
N PHE A 75 22.18 -27.13 -32.78
CA PHE A 75 22.95 -27.32 -31.56
C PHE A 75 23.22 -26.02 -30.80
N LEU A 76 23.49 -24.91 -31.49
CA LEU A 76 23.63 -23.61 -30.88
C LEU A 76 22.31 -23.21 -30.20
N LEU A 77 21.18 -23.32 -30.86
CA LEU A 77 19.88 -22.99 -30.29
C LEU A 77 19.50 -23.93 -29.13
N PHE A 78 19.89 -25.21 -29.21
CA PHE A 78 19.67 -26.18 -28.12
C PHE A 78 20.44 -25.79 -26.85
N ASN A 79 21.68 -25.39 -26.98
CA ASN A 79 22.47 -24.85 -25.86
C ASN A 79 21.87 -23.53 -25.33
N ALA A 80 21.51 -22.61 -26.23
CA ALA A 80 20.89 -21.35 -25.86
C ALA A 80 19.59 -21.58 -25.07
N ARG A 81 18.75 -22.53 -25.47
CA ARG A 81 17.51 -22.91 -24.78
C ARG A 81 17.75 -23.24 -23.31
N SER A 82 18.75 -24.07 -23.02
CA SER A 82 19.09 -24.50 -21.65
C SER A 82 19.48 -23.28 -20.76
N PHE A 83 20.29 -22.39 -21.30
CA PHE A 83 20.71 -21.16 -20.62
C PHE A 83 19.54 -20.21 -20.37
N TRP A 84 18.60 -20.08 -21.32
CA TRP A 84 17.41 -19.23 -21.16
C TRP A 84 16.42 -19.76 -20.13
N PHE A 85 16.25 -21.09 -19.98
CA PHE A 85 15.49 -21.68 -18.88
C PHE A 85 16.11 -21.33 -17.51
N TYR A 86 17.43 -21.39 -17.41
CA TYR A 86 18.14 -20.95 -16.20
C TYR A 86 17.93 -19.45 -15.92
N LEU A 87 18.09 -18.57 -16.92
CA LEU A 87 17.88 -17.14 -16.76
C LEU A 87 16.43 -16.84 -16.31
N TYR A 88 15.47 -17.55 -16.85
CA TYR A 88 14.08 -17.41 -16.42
C TYR A 88 13.88 -17.81 -14.95
N THR A 89 14.53 -18.88 -14.49
CA THR A 89 14.52 -19.24 -13.06
C THR A 89 15.11 -18.14 -12.19
N MET A 90 16.18 -17.48 -12.64
CA MET A 90 16.78 -16.35 -11.93
C MET A 90 15.85 -15.15 -11.88
N ASP A 91 15.11 -14.89 -12.95
CA ASP A 91 14.14 -13.81 -13.01
C ASP A 91 12.92 -14.06 -12.08
N ILE A 92 12.47 -15.32 -11.95
CA ILE A 92 11.44 -15.74 -10.97
C ILE A 92 11.90 -15.42 -9.53
N LEU A 93 13.17 -15.66 -9.22
CA LEU A 93 13.74 -15.41 -7.89
C LEU A 93 14.05 -13.92 -7.63
N HIS A 94 13.75 -13.03 -8.59
CA HIS A 94 14.10 -11.62 -8.54
C HIS A 94 15.58 -11.34 -8.22
N LEU A 95 16.46 -12.30 -8.55
CA LEU A 95 17.89 -12.19 -8.30
C LEU A 95 18.52 -11.27 -9.34
N GLN A 96 18.89 -10.08 -8.89
CA GLN A 96 19.59 -9.12 -9.73
C GLN A 96 21.05 -9.50 -9.89
N PHE A 97 21.41 -9.96 -11.07
CA PHE A 97 22.82 -10.22 -11.40
C PHE A 97 23.72 -8.98 -11.36
N ARG A 98 23.15 -7.78 -11.22
CA ARG A 98 23.93 -6.54 -11.14
C ARG A 98 24.72 -6.43 -9.81
N SER A 99 24.20 -7.06 -8.76
CA SER A 99 24.86 -7.10 -7.45
C SER A 99 25.96 -8.16 -7.33
N LEU A 100 26.04 -9.12 -8.28
CA LEU A 100 27.02 -10.21 -8.25
C LEU A 100 27.67 -10.42 -9.63
N PRO A 101 28.46 -9.45 -10.12
CA PRO A 101 29.07 -9.51 -11.47
C PRO A 101 29.94 -10.75 -11.66
N THR A 102 30.64 -11.18 -10.62
CA THR A 102 31.51 -12.38 -10.65
C THR A 102 30.74 -13.68 -10.93
N ILE A 103 29.57 -13.82 -10.33
CA ILE A 103 28.70 -15.00 -10.54
C ILE A 103 28.14 -15.02 -11.96
N LYS A 104 27.74 -13.85 -12.46
CA LYS A 104 27.23 -13.70 -13.84
C LYS A 104 28.29 -14.09 -14.89
N VAL A 105 29.52 -13.63 -14.69
CA VAL A 105 30.65 -13.99 -15.57
C VAL A 105 30.96 -15.47 -15.48
N LEU A 106 30.98 -16.05 -14.28
CA LEU A 106 31.30 -17.47 -14.08
C LEU A 106 30.28 -18.39 -14.75
N PHE A 107 28.99 -18.17 -14.56
CA PHE A 107 27.96 -19.06 -15.14
C PHE A 107 27.67 -18.76 -16.61
N GLY A 108 27.85 -17.51 -17.06
CA GLY A 108 27.80 -17.15 -18.47
C GLY A 108 28.97 -17.71 -19.28
N SER A 109 30.15 -17.85 -18.67
CA SER A 109 31.32 -18.41 -19.35
C SER A 109 31.14 -19.88 -19.73
N VAL A 110 30.42 -20.69 -18.92
CA VAL A 110 30.10 -22.09 -19.28
C VAL A 110 29.27 -22.15 -20.56
N PHE A 111 28.28 -21.28 -20.69
CA PHE A 111 27.48 -21.17 -21.91
C PHE A 111 28.35 -20.76 -23.11
N ILE A 112 29.16 -19.72 -22.98
CA ILE A 112 30.05 -19.24 -24.06
C ILE A 112 31.03 -20.33 -24.48
N ILE A 113 31.59 -21.11 -23.55
CA ILE A 113 32.49 -22.20 -23.84
C ILE A 113 31.75 -23.32 -24.60
N ALA A 114 30.54 -23.72 -24.17
CA ALA A 114 29.74 -24.71 -24.84
C ALA A 114 29.37 -24.29 -26.29
N GLU A 115 29.01 -23.05 -26.50
CA GLU A 115 28.73 -22.47 -27.82
C GLU A 115 29.99 -22.46 -28.71
N PHE A 116 31.14 -22.07 -28.13
CA PHE A 116 32.41 -22.03 -28.86
C PHE A 116 32.85 -23.45 -29.30
N ILE A 117 32.74 -24.45 -28.41
CA ILE A 117 33.05 -25.84 -28.77
C ILE A 117 32.10 -26.35 -29.87
N THR A 118 30.81 -26.05 -29.75
CA THR A 118 29.80 -26.40 -30.75
C THR A 118 30.10 -25.75 -32.10
N PHE A 119 30.46 -24.47 -32.12
CA PHE A 119 30.85 -23.76 -33.34
C PHE A 119 32.13 -24.31 -33.97
N MET A 120 33.15 -24.58 -33.17
CA MET A 120 34.42 -25.12 -33.63
C MET A 120 34.27 -26.54 -34.22
N SER A 121 33.20 -27.25 -33.89
CA SER A 121 32.91 -28.59 -34.41
C SER A 121 32.80 -28.64 -35.95
N ILE A 122 32.47 -27.52 -36.60
CA ILE A 122 32.51 -27.45 -38.08
C ILE A 122 33.91 -27.83 -38.64
N PHE A 123 34.96 -27.46 -37.88
CA PHE A 123 36.34 -27.65 -38.28
C PHE A 123 36.98 -28.89 -37.65
N SER A 124 36.63 -29.19 -36.41
CA SER A 124 37.25 -30.29 -35.65
C SER A 124 36.47 -31.60 -35.69
N GLY A 125 35.14 -31.57 -35.95
CA GLY A 125 34.27 -32.74 -35.89
C GLY A 125 33.98 -33.22 -34.45
N ASP A 126 34.29 -32.43 -33.44
CA ASP A 126 34.25 -32.85 -32.03
C ASP A 126 32.83 -33.11 -31.49
N VAL A 127 31.86 -32.28 -31.86
CA VAL A 127 30.46 -32.45 -31.43
C VAL A 127 29.69 -33.23 -32.49
N PHE A 128 29.85 -32.87 -33.74
CA PHE A 128 29.28 -33.58 -34.89
C PHE A 128 30.14 -33.41 -36.13
N TYR A 129 30.06 -34.36 -37.07
CA TYR A 129 30.65 -34.25 -38.38
C TYR A 129 29.72 -34.86 -39.43
N ILE A 130 29.89 -34.45 -40.66
CA ILE A 130 29.09 -34.93 -41.81
C ILE A 130 30.03 -35.45 -42.87
N ASP A 131 29.79 -36.68 -43.31
CA ASP A 131 30.52 -37.30 -44.41
C ASP A 131 29.56 -37.73 -45.53
N SER A 132 30.07 -38.55 -46.48
CA SER A 132 29.27 -39.04 -47.59
C SER A 132 28.13 -39.99 -47.18
N MET A 133 28.14 -40.50 -45.93
CA MET A 133 27.11 -41.36 -45.36
C MET A 133 26.08 -40.54 -44.55
N GLY A 134 26.28 -39.26 -44.34
CA GLY A 134 25.40 -38.35 -43.62
C GLY A 134 25.96 -37.88 -42.29
N TYR A 135 25.07 -37.59 -41.36
CA TYR A 135 25.37 -37.06 -40.03
C TYR A 135 25.95 -38.14 -39.09
N HIS A 136 27.01 -37.79 -38.35
CA HIS A 136 27.61 -38.59 -37.29
C HIS A 136 27.84 -37.78 -36.04
N ALA A 137 27.58 -38.38 -34.87
CA ALA A 137 27.91 -37.79 -33.57
C ALA A 137 29.45 -37.82 -33.35
N GLY A 138 30.03 -36.70 -32.97
CA GLY A 138 31.44 -36.60 -32.60
C GLY A 138 31.73 -37.11 -31.18
N PRO A 139 33.02 -37.20 -30.80
CA PRO A 139 33.43 -37.69 -29.48
C PRO A 139 32.90 -36.86 -28.30
N PHE A 140 32.70 -35.55 -28.50
CA PHE A 140 32.16 -34.66 -27.49
C PHE A 140 30.67 -34.35 -27.66
N TYR A 141 29.93 -35.15 -28.42
CA TYR A 141 28.49 -34.98 -28.64
C TYR A 141 27.69 -34.85 -27.32
N HIS A 142 28.13 -35.54 -26.28
CA HIS A 142 27.45 -35.51 -24.96
C HIS A 142 27.51 -34.16 -24.26
N ILE A 143 28.37 -33.22 -24.69
CA ILE A 143 28.50 -31.91 -24.06
C ILE A 143 27.20 -31.12 -24.07
N ILE A 144 26.35 -31.28 -25.08
CA ILE A 144 25.04 -30.59 -25.15
C ILE A 144 24.10 -31.05 -24.03
N TYR A 145 24.09 -32.33 -23.68
CA TYR A 145 23.29 -32.88 -22.59
C TYR A 145 23.86 -32.49 -21.22
N VAL A 146 25.18 -32.50 -21.08
CA VAL A 146 25.88 -32.10 -19.86
C VAL A 146 25.63 -30.60 -19.58
N ASN A 147 25.73 -29.75 -20.60
CA ASN A 147 25.42 -28.34 -20.51
C ASN A 147 23.96 -28.10 -20.04
N PHE A 148 23.01 -28.87 -20.60
CA PHE A 148 21.60 -28.77 -20.21
C PHE A 148 21.38 -29.21 -18.76
N ILE A 149 21.96 -30.31 -18.31
CA ILE A 149 21.89 -30.82 -16.94
C ILE A 149 22.53 -29.81 -15.97
N PHE A 150 23.66 -29.21 -16.35
CA PHE A 150 24.35 -28.21 -15.55
C PHE A 150 23.43 -27.04 -15.21
N TYR A 151 22.72 -26.46 -16.19
CA TYR A 151 21.83 -25.33 -15.95
C TYR A 151 20.57 -25.73 -15.19
N ILE A 152 20.02 -26.93 -15.38
CA ILE A 152 18.91 -27.43 -14.55
C ILE A 152 19.36 -27.58 -13.10
N PHE A 153 20.53 -28.21 -12.87
CA PHE A 153 21.07 -28.38 -11.51
C PHE A 153 21.30 -27.05 -10.84
N LEU A 154 21.88 -26.10 -11.56
CA LEU A 154 22.10 -24.75 -11.07
C LEU A 154 20.77 -24.03 -10.72
N SER A 155 19.75 -24.15 -11.56
CA SER A 155 18.40 -23.65 -11.30
C SER A 155 17.81 -24.23 -10.02
N LEU A 156 17.87 -25.54 -9.83
CA LEU A 156 17.37 -26.23 -8.63
C LEU A 156 18.15 -25.83 -7.37
N LEU A 157 19.47 -25.64 -7.49
CA LEU A 157 20.32 -25.19 -6.40
C LEU A 157 19.92 -23.78 -5.93
N PHE A 158 19.72 -22.84 -6.86
CA PHE A 158 19.26 -21.49 -6.51
C PHE A 158 17.84 -21.50 -5.94
N LEU A 159 16.92 -22.30 -6.48
CA LEU A 159 15.58 -22.48 -5.91
C LEU A 159 15.63 -23.00 -4.48
N TRP A 160 16.57 -23.90 -4.16
CA TRP A 160 16.75 -24.40 -2.80
C TRP A 160 17.26 -23.32 -1.84
N PHE A 161 18.31 -22.56 -2.22
CA PHE A 161 18.86 -21.50 -1.39
C PHE A 161 17.88 -20.32 -1.16
N TYR A 162 17.11 -19.98 -2.17
CA TYR A 162 16.23 -18.83 -2.17
C TYR A 162 14.73 -19.19 -2.09
N ALA A 163 14.41 -20.42 -1.65
CA ALA A 163 13.03 -20.91 -1.52
C ALA A 163 12.08 -19.99 -0.74
N LYS A 164 12.61 -19.23 0.24
CA LYS A 164 11.85 -18.30 1.08
C LYS A 164 11.32 -17.07 0.32
N LEU A 165 11.86 -16.75 -0.86
CA LEU A 165 11.42 -15.62 -1.68
C LEU A 165 10.15 -15.92 -2.47
N LEU A 166 9.79 -17.20 -2.62
CA LEU A 166 8.64 -17.66 -3.39
C LEU A 166 7.54 -18.15 -2.47
N ASN A 167 6.30 -17.95 -2.89
CA ASN A 167 5.19 -18.61 -2.24
C ASN A 167 5.18 -20.13 -2.57
N ARG A 168 4.40 -20.91 -1.81
CA ARG A 168 4.40 -22.38 -1.92
C ARG A 168 4.06 -22.88 -3.35
N TYR A 169 3.13 -22.23 -4.03
CA TYR A 169 2.71 -22.61 -5.38
C TYR A 169 3.76 -22.25 -6.43
N GLU A 170 4.35 -21.08 -6.32
CA GLU A 170 5.43 -20.62 -7.19
C GLU A 170 6.66 -21.55 -7.08
N LEU A 171 7.04 -21.91 -5.85
CA LEU A 171 8.16 -22.82 -5.61
C LEU A 171 7.90 -24.22 -6.21
N ILE A 172 6.71 -24.79 -5.97
CA ILE A 172 6.35 -26.10 -6.53
C ILE A 172 6.40 -26.07 -8.05
N SER A 173 5.85 -25.04 -8.69
CA SER A 173 5.84 -24.89 -10.14
C SER A 173 7.24 -24.69 -10.71
N ALA A 174 8.09 -23.89 -10.03
CA ALA A 174 9.48 -23.65 -10.42
C ALA A 174 10.32 -24.94 -10.34
N VAL A 175 10.13 -25.75 -9.33
CA VAL A 175 10.77 -27.08 -9.22
C VAL A 175 10.22 -28.04 -10.27
N ALA A 176 8.89 -28.07 -10.47
CA ALA A 176 8.23 -28.98 -11.39
C ALA A 176 8.71 -28.82 -12.83
N PHE A 177 8.78 -27.57 -13.35
CA PHE A 177 9.25 -27.40 -14.73
C PHE A 177 10.73 -27.78 -14.89
N ASN A 178 11.60 -27.53 -13.91
CA ASN A 178 13.00 -27.97 -13.94
C ASN A 178 13.12 -29.50 -13.91
N VAL A 179 12.30 -30.19 -13.10
CA VAL A 179 12.27 -31.66 -13.06
C VAL A 179 11.77 -32.24 -14.39
N ILE A 180 10.74 -31.64 -14.99
CA ILE A 180 10.25 -32.07 -16.33
C ILE A 180 11.34 -31.92 -17.39
N LEU A 181 12.09 -30.82 -17.39
CA LEU A 181 13.21 -30.63 -18.30
C LEU A 181 14.32 -31.68 -18.09
N LEU A 182 14.61 -32.02 -16.82
CA LEU A 182 15.57 -33.06 -16.49
C LEU A 182 15.13 -34.43 -17.04
N ILE A 183 13.87 -34.81 -16.81
CA ILE A 183 13.30 -36.04 -17.33
C ILE A 183 13.38 -36.05 -18.85
N GLY A 184 12.99 -34.98 -19.53
CA GLY A 184 13.04 -34.84 -20.98
C GLY A 184 14.44 -35.00 -21.53
N ASN A 185 15.45 -34.43 -20.88
CA ASN A 185 16.85 -34.54 -21.26
C ASN A 185 17.36 -35.99 -21.13
N VAL A 186 17.02 -36.69 -20.05
CA VAL A 186 17.37 -38.12 -19.86
C VAL A 186 16.68 -39.01 -20.89
N VAL A 187 15.39 -38.81 -21.14
CA VAL A 187 14.64 -39.59 -22.15
C VAL A 187 15.21 -39.36 -23.53
N ARG A 188 15.54 -38.13 -23.91
CA ARG A 188 16.17 -37.80 -25.20
C ARG A 188 17.55 -38.48 -25.34
N TYR A 189 18.33 -38.53 -24.28
CA TYR A 189 19.63 -39.19 -24.25
C TYR A 189 19.51 -40.72 -24.46
N LEU A 190 18.53 -41.35 -23.79
CA LEU A 190 18.30 -42.80 -23.87
C LEU A 190 17.61 -43.22 -25.17
N MET A 191 16.79 -42.37 -25.78
CA MET A 191 15.98 -42.65 -26.95
C MET A 191 16.13 -41.56 -28.03
N PRO A 192 17.31 -41.39 -28.63
CA PRO A 192 17.60 -40.27 -29.53
C PRO A 192 16.75 -40.26 -30.81
N GLN A 193 16.19 -41.43 -31.23
CA GLN A 193 15.30 -41.50 -32.39
C GLN A 193 13.95 -40.82 -32.23
N TYR A 194 13.54 -40.52 -30.96
CA TYR A 194 12.31 -39.80 -30.69
C TYR A 194 12.62 -38.33 -30.39
N LEU A 195 11.98 -37.41 -31.09
CA LEU A 195 12.15 -35.96 -30.86
C LEU A 195 11.30 -35.46 -29.67
N VAL A 196 11.35 -36.19 -28.54
CA VAL A 196 10.46 -35.96 -27.40
C VAL A 196 10.87 -34.78 -26.53
N MET A 197 12.12 -34.30 -26.58
CA MET A 197 12.59 -33.19 -25.74
C MET A 197 11.75 -31.93 -25.95
N ASN A 198 11.31 -31.66 -27.17
CA ASN A 198 10.47 -30.50 -27.49
C ASN A 198 9.11 -30.58 -26.80
N THR A 199 8.55 -31.77 -26.58
CA THR A 199 7.31 -31.97 -25.81
C THR A 199 7.51 -31.65 -24.32
N PHE A 200 8.64 -32.08 -23.74
CA PHE A 200 8.97 -31.74 -22.33
C PHE A 200 9.23 -30.24 -22.15
N CYS A 201 9.90 -29.59 -23.10
CA CYS A 201 10.08 -28.15 -23.09
C CYS A 201 8.73 -27.40 -23.16
N LEU A 202 7.83 -27.85 -24.04
CA LEU A 202 6.47 -27.29 -24.11
C LEU A 202 5.72 -27.45 -22.78
N MET A 203 5.79 -28.63 -22.14
CA MET A 203 5.18 -28.82 -20.81
C MET A 203 5.75 -27.86 -19.76
N ALA A 204 7.08 -27.67 -19.75
CA ALA A 204 7.74 -26.72 -18.86
C ALA A 204 7.28 -25.29 -19.13
N ILE A 205 7.22 -24.88 -20.41
CA ILE A 205 6.74 -23.57 -20.83
C ILE A 205 5.26 -23.33 -20.43
N LEU A 206 4.41 -24.35 -20.56
CA LEU A 206 3.01 -24.27 -20.14
C LEU A 206 2.88 -24.04 -18.62
N ILE A 207 3.67 -24.74 -17.80
CA ILE A 207 3.71 -24.52 -16.34
C ILE A 207 4.16 -23.08 -16.04
N MET A 208 5.23 -22.63 -16.73
CA MET A 208 5.73 -21.27 -16.56
C MET A 208 4.68 -20.23 -16.95
N TYR A 209 3.97 -20.45 -18.07
CA TYR A 209 2.89 -19.57 -18.52
C TYR A 209 1.75 -19.49 -17.49
N LEU A 210 1.23 -20.63 -17.06
CA LEU A 210 0.07 -20.69 -16.16
C LEU A 210 0.38 -20.12 -14.78
N THR A 211 1.63 -20.25 -14.31
CA THR A 211 2.00 -19.81 -12.94
C THR A 211 2.53 -18.39 -12.89
N PHE A 212 3.37 -17.98 -13.85
CA PHE A 212 4.13 -16.73 -13.75
C PHE A 212 3.78 -15.71 -14.83
N GLN A 213 3.18 -16.14 -15.94
CA GLN A 213 2.93 -15.30 -17.12
C GLN A 213 1.46 -15.03 -17.38
N ASN A 214 0.56 -15.44 -16.47
CA ASN A 214 -0.87 -15.16 -16.63
C ASN A 214 -1.11 -13.64 -16.58
N PRO A 215 -1.56 -13.00 -17.67
CA PRO A 215 -1.82 -11.55 -17.71
C PRO A 215 -2.82 -11.08 -16.64
N ASP A 216 -3.76 -11.94 -16.24
CA ASP A 216 -4.79 -11.62 -15.25
C ASP A 216 -4.19 -11.30 -13.86
N LEU A 217 -2.94 -11.73 -13.58
CA LEU A 217 -2.23 -11.36 -12.36
C LEU A 217 -1.82 -9.88 -12.32
N TYR A 218 -1.73 -9.22 -13.49
CA TYR A 218 -1.17 -7.88 -13.65
C TYR A 218 -2.16 -6.88 -14.25
N THR A 219 -3.26 -7.35 -14.85
CA THR A 219 -4.31 -6.49 -15.42
C THR A 219 -5.34 -6.12 -14.37
N SER A 220 -5.98 -4.98 -14.57
CA SER A 220 -7.12 -4.55 -13.77
C SER A 220 -8.41 -5.16 -14.34
N ASP A 221 -9.35 -5.54 -13.48
CA ASP A 221 -10.69 -5.99 -13.89
C ASP A 221 -11.54 -4.84 -14.48
N ARG A 222 -11.02 -3.61 -14.43
CA ARG A 222 -11.74 -2.36 -14.79
C ARG A 222 -11.09 -1.62 -15.95
N GLY A 223 -10.96 -2.31 -17.08
CA GLY A 223 -10.46 -1.71 -18.33
C GLY A 223 -8.96 -2.03 -18.60
N PRO A 224 -8.38 -1.39 -19.62
CA PRO A 224 -7.07 -1.75 -20.18
C PRO A 224 -5.87 -1.18 -19.37
N THR A 225 -6.02 -1.01 -18.07
CA THR A 225 -4.95 -0.58 -17.17
C THR A 225 -4.37 -1.76 -16.40
N LEU A 226 -3.13 -1.60 -15.94
CA LEU A 226 -2.46 -2.55 -15.07
C LEU A 226 -2.90 -2.35 -13.61
N ASN A 227 -2.77 -3.40 -12.79
CA ASN A 227 -3.18 -3.35 -11.39
C ASN A 227 -2.05 -2.88 -10.44
N ARG A 228 -2.37 -2.78 -9.15
CA ARG A 228 -1.43 -2.39 -8.08
C ARG A 228 -0.20 -3.30 -8.00
N ARG A 229 -0.35 -4.62 -8.23
CA ARG A 229 0.76 -5.57 -8.19
C ARG A 229 1.77 -5.27 -9.30
N ALA A 230 1.27 -5.00 -10.50
CA ALA A 230 2.11 -4.58 -11.63
C ALA A 230 2.85 -3.28 -11.34
N PHE A 231 2.17 -2.29 -10.73
CA PHE A 231 2.79 -1.02 -10.35
C PHE A 231 3.95 -1.20 -9.37
N HIS A 232 3.77 -2.03 -8.33
CA HIS A 232 4.84 -2.35 -7.37
C HIS A 232 6.07 -2.93 -8.06
N ILE A 233 5.88 -3.98 -8.88
CA ILE A 233 6.98 -4.65 -9.59
C ILE A 233 7.68 -3.68 -10.55
N MET A 234 6.91 -2.85 -11.26
CA MET A 234 7.49 -1.88 -12.20
C MET A 234 8.30 -0.80 -11.50
N LEU A 235 7.89 -0.33 -10.32
CA LEU A 235 8.68 0.61 -9.53
C LEU A 235 10.00 0.00 -9.05
N GLU A 236 10.00 -1.28 -8.66
CA GLU A 236 11.23 -2.00 -8.30
C GLU A 236 12.18 -2.11 -9.49
N GLU A 237 11.68 -2.50 -10.67
CA GLU A 237 12.50 -2.59 -11.87
C GLU A 237 12.93 -1.23 -12.41
N ALA A 238 12.10 -0.19 -12.30
CA ALA A 238 12.41 1.16 -12.77
C ALA A 238 13.61 1.75 -12.04
N LYS A 239 13.76 1.44 -10.74
CA LYS A 239 14.93 1.84 -9.94
C LYS A 239 16.25 1.41 -10.57
N ASP A 240 16.27 0.28 -11.24
CA ASP A 240 17.47 -0.26 -11.89
C ASP A 240 17.68 0.24 -13.34
N ARG A 241 16.62 0.72 -13.98
CA ARG A 241 16.65 1.17 -15.39
C ARG A 241 17.16 2.61 -15.56
N GLY A 242 17.13 3.43 -14.49
CA GLY A 242 17.55 4.83 -14.50
C GLY A 242 16.46 5.79 -14.03
N ALA A 243 16.55 7.06 -14.42
CA ALA A 243 15.58 8.07 -14.01
C ALA A 243 14.18 7.77 -14.59
N TYR A 244 13.18 7.82 -13.73
CA TYR A 244 11.76 7.68 -14.10
C TYR A 244 10.94 8.76 -13.41
N ARG A 245 9.72 8.96 -13.90
CA ARG A 245 8.73 9.88 -13.37
C ARG A 245 7.38 9.19 -13.25
N VAL A 246 6.65 9.50 -12.19
CA VAL A 246 5.31 8.99 -11.94
C VAL A 246 4.37 10.16 -11.70
N LEU A 247 3.25 10.17 -12.41
CA LEU A 247 2.12 11.05 -12.15
C LEU A 247 0.93 10.18 -11.73
N CYS A 248 0.47 10.41 -10.50
CA CYS A 248 -0.73 9.79 -9.98
C CYS A 248 -1.86 10.81 -9.91
N PHE A 249 -3.10 10.33 -10.00
CA PHE A 249 -4.25 11.15 -9.64
C PHE A 249 -5.28 10.32 -8.87
N VAL A 250 -6.04 10.99 -8.02
CA VAL A 250 -7.08 10.39 -7.17
C VAL A 250 -8.40 11.11 -7.41
N LEU A 251 -9.47 10.35 -7.54
CA LEU A 251 -10.83 10.87 -7.53
C LEU A 251 -11.16 11.38 -6.13
N ARG A 252 -11.53 12.67 -6.03
CA ARG A 252 -11.89 13.28 -4.74
C ARG A 252 -13.19 12.67 -4.23
N ASN A 253 -13.29 12.54 -2.91
CA ASN A 253 -14.50 12.04 -2.24
C ASN A 253 -15.05 10.76 -2.89
N TYR A 254 -14.15 9.86 -3.33
CA TYR A 254 -14.52 8.66 -4.08
C TYR A 254 -15.62 7.82 -3.42
N ASN A 255 -15.60 7.71 -2.10
CA ASN A 255 -16.61 6.95 -1.37
C ASN A 255 -17.97 7.64 -1.39
N ASP A 256 -18.00 8.95 -1.21
CA ASP A 256 -19.22 9.76 -1.24
C ASP A 256 -19.82 9.77 -2.64
N GLU A 257 -18.99 9.97 -3.66
CA GLU A 257 -19.40 9.91 -5.08
C GLU A 257 -19.97 8.52 -5.43
N ARG A 258 -19.39 7.45 -4.89
CA ARG A 258 -19.87 6.09 -5.06
C ARG A 258 -21.22 5.83 -4.36
N GLU A 259 -21.49 6.50 -3.25
CA GLU A 259 -22.81 6.47 -2.60
C GLU A 259 -23.86 7.26 -3.41
N ILE A 260 -23.48 8.40 -3.98
CA ILE A 260 -24.36 9.27 -4.79
C ILE A 260 -24.73 8.61 -6.12
N TYR A 261 -23.74 8.17 -6.90
CA TYR A 261 -23.94 7.61 -8.23
C TYR A 261 -24.23 6.11 -8.25
N GLY A 262 -23.95 5.40 -7.16
CA GLY A 262 -24.04 3.94 -7.06
C GLY A 262 -22.80 3.20 -7.56
N TYR A 263 -22.57 2.01 -7.01
CA TYR A 263 -21.39 1.18 -7.29
C TYR A 263 -21.21 0.87 -8.78
N HIS A 264 -22.30 0.53 -9.48
CA HIS A 264 -22.24 0.11 -10.87
C HIS A 264 -21.84 1.26 -11.80
N GLN A 265 -22.39 2.45 -11.59
CA GLN A 265 -22.06 3.63 -12.40
C GLN A 265 -20.60 4.07 -12.17
N MET A 266 -20.15 4.06 -10.92
CA MET A 266 -18.76 4.39 -10.59
C MET A 266 -17.77 3.38 -11.18
N ASP A 267 -18.10 2.08 -11.19
CA ASP A 267 -17.26 1.05 -11.83
C ASP A 267 -17.16 1.26 -13.34
N GLN A 268 -18.25 1.63 -13.99
CA GLN A 268 -18.24 2.03 -15.40
C GLN A 268 -17.41 3.31 -15.63
N GLY A 269 -17.53 4.30 -14.75
CA GLY A 269 -16.71 5.51 -14.78
C GLY A 269 -15.21 5.19 -14.71
N ILE A 270 -14.80 4.28 -13.83
CA ILE A 270 -13.40 3.82 -13.74
C ILE A 270 -12.96 3.14 -15.04
N THR A 271 -13.83 2.33 -15.66
CA THR A 271 -13.52 1.69 -16.95
C THR A 271 -13.34 2.73 -18.05
N LEU A 272 -14.22 3.72 -18.17
CA LEU A 272 -14.10 4.81 -19.14
C LEU A 272 -12.82 5.64 -18.94
N ILE A 273 -12.45 5.92 -17.69
CA ILE A 273 -11.18 6.59 -17.36
C ILE A 273 -9.99 5.73 -17.80
N SER A 274 -10.03 4.43 -17.53
CA SER A 274 -8.98 3.48 -17.92
C SER A 274 -8.81 3.41 -19.45
N GLU A 275 -9.90 3.41 -20.21
CA GLU A 275 -9.90 3.44 -21.67
C GLU A 275 -9.33 4.75 -22.21
N TYR A 276 -9.78 5.89 -21.67
CA TYR A 276 -9.24 7.19 -22.02
C TYR A 276 -7.72 7.27 -21.81
N LEU A 277 -7.23 6.80 -20.66
CA LEU A 277 -5.79 6.77 -20.38
C LEU A 277 -5.03 5.88 -21.38
N ALA A 278 -5.61 4.74 -21.77
CA ALA A 278 -4.99 3.82 -22.73
C ALA A 278 -4.94 4.38 -24.15
N GLU A 279 -5.94 5.15 -24.56
CA GLU A 279 -6.00 5.78 -25.89
C GLU A 279 -5.10 7.00 -25.99
N THR A 280 -5.06 7.82 -24.94
CA THR A 280 -4.37 9.12 -24.93
C THR A 280 -2.88 8.98 -24.60
N PHE A 281 -2.52 8.24 -23.56
CA PHE A 281 -1.14 8.14 -23.04
C PHE A 281 -0.50 6.80 -23.41
N LYS A 282 -0.22 6.59 -24.70
CA LYS A 282 0.31 5.31 -25.24
C LYS A 282 1.78 5.05 -24.89
N LYS A 283 2.54 6.10 -24.55
CA LYS A 283 3.98 6.01 -24.23
C LYS A 283 4.22 5.67 -22.77
N GLU A 284 3.29 6.02 -21.91
CA GLU A 284 3.34 5.82 -20.47
C GLU A 284 2.67 4.49 -20.09
N GLU A 285 3.15 3.85 -19.04
CA GLU A 285 2.48 2.70 -18.46
C GLU A 285 1.38 3.19 -17.50
N ARG A 286 0.19 2.59 -17.56
CA ARG A 286 -1.04 3.06 -16.94
C ARG A 286 -1.53 2.05 -15.92
N TYR A 287 -1.80 2.52 -14.71
CA TYR A 287 -2.18 1.67 -13.59
C TYR A 287 -3.46 2.17 -12.94
N TYR A 288 -4.31 1.23 -12.54
CA TYR A 288 -5.39 1.44 -11.58
C TYR A 288 -5.00 0.77 -10.26
N LEU A 289 -4.87 1.55 -9.20
CA LEU A 289 -4.36 1.05 -7.92
C LEU A 289 -5.48 0.54 -7.03
N ARG A 290 -6.43 1.39 -6.68
CA ARG A 290 -7.68 1.13 -5.94
C ARG A 290 -8.44 2.44 -5.67
N ASN A 291 -9.71 2.36 -5.31
CA ASN A 291 -10.51 3.49 -4.77
C ASN A 291 -10.36 4.79 -5.57
N GLY A 292 -10.46 4.70 -6.90
CA GLY A 292 -10.32 5.87 -7.77
C GLY A 292 -8.90 6.41 -7.93
N CYS A 293 -7.88 5.67 -7.51
CA CYS A 293 -6.47 6.07 -7.66
C CYS A 293 -5.87 5.46 -8.94
N PHE A 294 -5.28 6.30 -9.78
CA PHE A 294 -4.59 5.94 -11.01
C PHE A 294 -3.14 6.41 -10.98
N ALA A 295 -2.28 5.75 -11.75
CA ALA A 295 -0.89 6.15 -11.90
C ALA A 295 -0.44 5.99 -13.36
N LEU A 296 0.42 6.90 -13.79
CA LEU A 296 1.13 6.89 -15.07
C LEU A 296 2.63 6.86 -14.76
N LEU A 297 3.33 5.87 -15.30
CA LEU A 297 4.77 5.71 -15.16
C LEU A 297 5.44 5.95 -16.52
N GLY A 298 6.37 6.88 -16.56
CA GLY A 298 7.17 7.19 -17.73
C GLY A 298 8.67 7.26 -17.42
N ASN A 299 9.47 7.47 -18.45
CA ASN A 299 10.91 7.71 -18.29
C ASN A 299 11.20 9.08 -17.64
N GLY A 300 12.46 9.37 -17.33
CA GLY A 300 12.88 10.63 -16.68
C GLY A 300 12.58 11.91 -17.47
N THR A 301 12.17 11.80 -18.75
CA THR A 301 11.79 12.93 -19.63
C THR A 301 10.27 13.09 -19.79
N MET A 302 9.46 12.34 -19.02
CA MET A 302 8.00 12.45 -19.04
C MET A 302 7.55 13.88 -18.76
N ASP A 303 6.67 14.41 -19.60
CA ASP A 303 6.08 15.74 -19.43
C ASP A 303 4.94 15.69 -18.41
N TRP A 304 5.27 15.89 -17.14
CA TRP A 304 4.30 15.89 -16.06
C TRP A 304 3.20 16.94 -16.21
N ASP A 305 3.61 18.18 -16.56
CA ASP A 305 2.69 19.32 -16.55
C ASP A 305 1.71 19.22 -17.72
N GLY A 306 2.20 18.82 -18.91
CA GLY A 306 1.35 18.58 -20.07
C GLY A 306 0.32 17.48 -19.82
N ILE A 307 0.75 16.34 -19.29
CA ILE A 307 -0.15 15.20 -18.97
C ILE A 307 -1.15 15.59 -17.88
N GLN A 308 -0.69 16.28 -16.81
CA GLN A 308 -1.56 16.74 -15.72
C GLN A 308 -2.65 17.67 -16.24
N ASN A 309 -2.30 18.65 -17.08
CA ASN A 309 -3.26 19.61 -17.65
C ASN A 309 -4.28 18.89 -18.56
N GLU A 310 -3.82 17.96 -19.40
CA GLU A 310 -4.71 17.20 -20.30
C GLU A 310 -5.71 16.35 -19.50
N ILE A 311 -5.28 15.69 -18.41
CA ILE A 311 -6.18 14.97 -17.51
C ILE A 311 -7.14 15.94 -16.83
N ALA A 312 -6.65 17.06 -16.28
CA ALA A 312 -7.48 18.05 -15.60
C ALA A 312 -8.57 18.62 -16.53
N ASP A 313 -8.22 18.95 -17.76
CA ASP A 313 -9.17 19.44 -18.77
C ASP A 313 -10.22 18.38 -19.15
N ARG A 314 -9.82 17.10 -19.22
CA ARG A 314 -10.77 16.01 -19.48
C ARG A 314 -11.78 15.85 -18.35
N PHE A 315 -11.38 16.04 -17.11
CA PHE A 315 -12.26 15.95 -15.94
C PHE A 315 -13.18 17.15 -15.75
N GLN A 316 -13.01 18.23 -16.49
CA GLN A 316 -14.02 19.31 -16.58
C GLN A 316 -15.28 18.88 -17.32
N LYS A 317 -15.24 17.77 -18.07
CA LYS A 317 -16.36 17.20 -18.82
C LYS A 317 -16.85 15.94 -18.12
N PRO A 318 -18.18 15.68 -18.15
CA PRO A 318 -18.72 14.47 -17.53
C PRO A 318 -18.18 13.18 -18.18
N TRP A 319 -18.16 12.12 -17.38
CA TRP A 319 -17.95 10.75 -17.85
C TRP A 319 -19.32 10.09 -18.01
N ARG A 320 -19.69 9.78 -19.25
CA ARG A 320 -21.02 9.24 -19.59
C ARG A 320 -21.06 7.76 -19.33
N ALA A 321 -21.46 7.36 -18.13
CA ALA A 321 -21.84 6.00 -17.82
C ALA A 321 -23.25 5.69 -18.39
N ASN A 322 -23.65 4.42 -18.39
CA ASN A 322 -24.89 4.02 -19.08
C ASN A 322 -26.15 4.75 -18.57
N GLU A 323 -26.23 5.04 -17.28
CA GLU A 323 -27.41 5.62 -16.64
C GLU A 323 -27.13 6.98 -15.97
N ALA A 324 -25.89 7.47 -15.98
CA ALA A 324 -25.52 8.72 -15.33
C ALA A 324 -24.36 9.44 -16.02
N ASP A 325 -24.40 10.77 -16.00
CA ASP A 325 -23.27 11.63 -16.31
C ASP A 325 -22.51 11.88 -15.00
N LEU A 326 -21.28 11.34 -14.90
CA LEU A 326 -20.46 11.45 -13.70
C LEU A 326 -19.58 12.70 -13.76
N PHE A 327 -19.76 13.63 -12.83
CA PHE A 327 -18.94 14.83 -12.67
C PHE A 327 -17.91 14.57 -11.56
N LEU A 328 -16.73 14.14 -11.94
CA LEU A 328 -15.69 13.71 -11.02
C LEU A 328 -14.58 14.75 -10.94
N ASN A 329 -14.11 15.03 -9.74
CA ASN A 329 -12.97 15.91 -9.48
C ASN A 329 -11.71 15.10 -9.18
N VAL A 330 -10.53 15.62 -9.55
CA VAL A 330 -9.25 14.95 -9.34
C VAL A 330 -8.28 15.82 -8.54
N SER A 331 -7.39 15.15 -7.83
CA SER A 331 -6.17 15.73 -7.27
C SER A 331 -4.99 14.91 -7.74
N PHE A 332 -3.82 15.55 -7.81
CA PHE A 332 -2.62 14.96 -8.38
C PHE A 332 -1.55 14.73 -7.33
N VAL A 333 -0.79 13.64 -7.49
CA VAL A 333 0.42 13.33 -6.72
C VAL A 333 1.49 12.96 -7.74
N ARG A 334 2.66 13.57 -7.66
CA ARG A 334 3.79 13.24 -8.53
C ARG A 334 5.05 12.93 -7.74
N PHE A 335 5.92 12.12 -8.30
CA PHE A 335 7.24 11.84 -7.77
C PHE A 335 8.18 11.32 -8.86
N SER A 336 9.47 11.44 -8.60
CA SER A 336 10.52 10.90 -9.47
C SER A 336 11.31 9.78 -8.79
N SER A 337 12.30 9.26 -9.52
CA SER A 337 13.27 8.32 -8.95
C SER A 337 14.03 8.87 -7.74
N GLU A 338 14.03 10.18 -7.52
CA GLU A 338 14.69 10.83 -6.38
C GLU A 338 13.94 10.55 -5.06
N ALA A 339 12.60 10.60 -5.06
CA ALA A 339 11.80 10.26 -3.89
C ALA A 339 11.89 8.77 -3.50
N ASN A 340 12.24 7.89 -4.45
CA ASN A 340 12.34 6.45 -4.21
C ASN A 340 13.73 5.98 -3.77
N ARG A 341 14.51 6.80 -3.07
CA ARG A 341 15.86 6.44 -2.60
C ARG A 341 15.81 5.37 -1.50
N GLU A 342 14.83 5.42 -0.62
CA GLU A 342 14.69 4.54 0.55
C GLU A 342 14.06 3.19 0.23
N GLY A 343 13.44 3.02 -0.91
CA GLY A 343 12.85 1.78 -1.41
C GLY A 343 11.37 1.89 -1.75
N VAL A 344 10.89 0.91 -2.53
CA VAL A 344 9.54 0.94 -3.12
C VAL A 344 8.44 0.90 -2.06
N ASN A 345 8.64 0.16 -0.97
CA ASN A 345 7.62 0.08 0.08
C ASN A 345 7.41 1.43 0.77
N VAL A 346 8.49 2.18 1.03
CA VAL A 346 8.42 3.50 1.66
C VAL A 346 7.69 4.49 0.75
N ILE A 347 8.05 4.53 -0.56
CA ILE A 347 7.35 5.43 -1.49
C ILE A 347 5.87 5.07 -1.67
N LEU A 348 5.52 3.78 -1.62
CA LEU A 348 4.11 3.35 -1.68
C LEU A 348 3.31 3.77 -0.44
N ASP A 349 3.90 3.72 0.75
CA ASP A 349 3.25 4.20 1.98
C ASP A 349 3.07 5.72 1.95
N ARG A 350 4.09 6.47 1.52
CA ARG A 350 4.00 7.92 1.28
C ARG A 350 2.91 8.26 0.25
N LEU A 351 2.84 7.49 -0.84
CA LEU A 351 1.84 7.67 -1.89
C LEU A 351 0.41 7.45 -1.37
N LEU A 352 0.20 6.43 -0.52
CA LEU A 352 -1.11 6.17 0.08
C LEU A 352 -1.55 7.29 1.02
N THR A 353 -0.63 7.85 1.79
CA THR A 353 -0.86 9.00 2.65
C THR A 353 -1.21 10.24 1.82
N ALA A 354 -0.42 10.53 0.77
CA ALA A 354 -0.66 11.63 -0.15
C ALA A 354 -2.04 11.52 -0.85
N PHE A 355 -2.46 10.31 -1.23
CA PHE A 355 -3.79 10.09 -1.79
C PHE A 355 -4.91 10.39 -0.79
N SER A 356 -4.73 10.00 0.47
CA SER A 356 -5.71 10.31 1.53
C SER A 356 -5.85 11.81 1.74
N GLU A 357 -4.76 12.55 1.77
CA GLU A 357 -4.77 14.01 1.89
C GLU A 357 -5.33 14.70 0.65
N ALA A 358 -4.87 14.31 -0.53
CA ALA A 358 -5.33 14.88 -1.79
C ALA A 358 -6.82 14.65 -2.03
N GLY A 359 -7.36 13.52 -1.56
CA GLY A 359 -8.77 13.18 -1.68
C GLY A 359 -9.71 13.95 -0.76
N LYS A 360 -9.22 14.43 0.40
CA LYS A 360 -10.03 15.11 1.43
C LYS A 360 -10.11 16.64 1.26
N LYS A 361 -9.19 17.27 0.51
CA LYS A 361 -9.15 18.72 0.36
C LYS A 361 -10.38 19.25 -0.37
N VAL A 362 -11.15 20.12 0.29
CA VAL A 362 -12.35 20.77 -0.24
C VAL A 362 -11.93 22.02 -1.03
N GLY A 363 -12.47 22.21 -2.25
CA GLY A 363 -12.23 23.39 -3.08
C GLY A 363 -12.21 23.06 -4.58
N ASN A 364 -12.44 24.06 -5.44
CA ASN A 364 -12.52 23.87 -6.91
C ASN A 364 -11.16 23.75 -7.61
N ASN A 365 -10.04 23.93 -6.92
CA ASN A 365 -8.72 23.88 -7.54
C ASN A 365 -8.12 22.47 -7.43
N ASN A 366 -7.57 21.96 -8.53
CA ASN A 366 -6.81 20.71 -8.54
C ASN A 366 -5.61 20.83 -7.59
N VAL A 367 -5.57 19.97 -6.58
CA VAL A 367 -4.44 19.94 -5.63
C VAL A 367 -3.33 19.10 -6.24
N LEU A 368 -2.12 19.64 -6.24
CA LEU A 368 -0.91 18.92 -6.63
C LEU A 368 -0.03 18.71 -5.38
N ILE A 369 0.31 17.46 -5.11
CA ILE A 369 1.29 17.06 -4.09
C ILE A 369 2.54 16.54 -4.82
N ASP A 370 3.68 17.17 -4.57
CA ASP A 370 4.98 16.78 -5.14
C ASP A 370 5.83 16.12 -4.05
N LEU A 371 5.96 14.79 -4.13
CA LEU A 371 6.69 14.01 -3.11
C LEU A 371 8.21 14.24 -3.12
N ASP A 372 8.76 14.78 -4.21
CA ASP A 372 10.19 15.13 -4.27
C ASP A 372 10.49 16.38 -3.43
N GLN A 373 9.48 17.21 -3.14
CA GLN A 373 9.60 18.48 -2.42
C GLN A 373 9.12 18.42 -0.96
N ILE A 374 8.43 17.35 -0.55
CA ILE A 374 7.74 17.31 0.74
C ILE A 374 8.53 16.51 1.79
N HIS A 375 9.09 17.23 2.75
CA HIS A 375 9.53 16.68 4.04
C HIS A 375 8.36 16.36 4.99
N GLU A 376 7.15 16.87 4.77
CA GLU A 376 5.97 16.70 5.66
C GLU A 376 5.42 15.27 5.68
N ILE A 377 5.53 14.52 4.60
CA ILE A 377 5.04 13.12 4.56
C ILE A 377 5.97 12.19 5.36
N ASP A 378 7.25 12.50 5.42
CA ASP A 378 8.18 11.80 6.32
C ASP A 378 7.73 11.98 7.78
N HIS A 379 7.23 13.17 8.13
CA HIS A 379 6.73 13.46 9.47
C HIS A 379 5.54 12.56 9.87
N GLN A 380 4.61 12.23 8.97
CA GLN A 380 3.48 11.33 9.31
C GLN A 380 3.90 9.87 9.51
N VAL A 381 4.87 9.38 8.75
CA VAL A 381 5.44 8.04 8.93
C VAL A 381 6.18 7.96 10.28
N ASP A 382 6.95 9.01 10.61
CA ASP A 382 7.67 9.10 11.88
C ASP A 382 6.70 9.22 13.06
N VAL A 383 5.64 10.01 12.93
CA VAL A 383 4.58 10.10 13.94
C VAL A 383 3.88 8.76 14.16
N LYS A 384 3.59 8.01 13.10
CA LYS A 384 2.99 6.68 13.20
C LYS A 384 3.91 5.71 13.97
N ARG A 385 5.21 5.71 13.67
CA ARG A 385 6.20 4.90 14.41
C ARG A 385 6.30 5.32 15.87
N ALA A 386 6.36 6.62 16.14
CA ALA A 386 6.39 7.15 17.49
C ALA A 386 5.14 6.76 18.30
N LEU A 387 3.96 6.82 17.67
CA LEU A 387 2.69 6.39 18.27
C LEU A 387 2.70 4.89 18.58
N GLU A 388 3.11 4.05 17.63
CA GLU A 388 3.23 2.60 17.81
C GLU A 388 4.18 2.28 18.97
N HIS A 389 5.35 2.91 18.99
CA HIS A 389 6.32 2.75 20.06
C HIS A 389 5.76 3.16 21.42
N ALA A 390 5.17 4.36 21.51
CA ALA A 390 4.62 4.87 22.77
C ALA A 390 3.51 3.96 23.35
N ILE A 391 2.64 3.41 22.48
CA ILE A 391 1.58 2.49 22.90
C ILE A 391 2.15 1.12 23.33
N GLU A 392 3.15 0.59 22.61
CA GLU A 392 3.74 -0.72 22.91
C GLU A 392 4.55 -0.73 24.22
N HIS A 393 5.20 0.39 24.54
CA HIS A 393 6.07 0.51 25.72
C HIS A 393 5.41 1.25 26.90
N ASP A 394 4.11 1.57 26.83
CA ASP A 394 3.36 2.36 27.84
C ASP A 394 3.97 3.76 28.11
N GLU A 395 4.55 4.36 27.05
CA GLU A 395 5.20 5.69 27.11
C GLU A 395 4.24 6.85 26.73
N VAL A 396 2.95 6.57 26.59
CA VAL A 396 1.94 7.64 26.43
C VAL A 396 1.89 8.45 27.70
N GLU A 397 2.16 9.75 27.61
CA GLU A 397 2.11 10.68 28.75
C GLU A 397 0.72 11.31 28.85
N ILE A 398 0.30 11.65 30.07
CA ILE A 398 -0.89 12.49 30.31
C ILE A 398 -0.45 13.84 30.87
N TYR A 399 -1.04 14.89 30.33
CA TYR A 399 -0.92 16.27 30.81
C TYR A 399 -2.27 16.69 31.38
N LEU A 400 -2.27 17.57 32.35
CA LEU A 400 -3.48 18.09 33.00
C LEU A 400 -3.61 19.58 32.75
N GLN A 401 -4.82 20.02 32.37
CA GLN A 401 -5.18 21.43 32.26
C GLN A 401 -6.34 21.75 33.19
N PRO A 402 -6.21 22.74 34.08
CA PRO A 402 -7.22 23.04 35.11
C PRO A 402 -8.49 23.64 34.52
N LEU A 403 -9.63 23.28 35.11
CA LEU A 403 -10.92 23.95 34.95
C LEU A 403 -11.20 24.79 36.20
N ILE A 404 -11.51 26.06 35.98
CA ILE A 404 -11.74 27.02 37.04
C ILE A 404 -13.23 27.29 37.20
N ASP A 405 -13.76 27.15 38.40
CA ASP A 405 -15.16 27.45 38.72
C ASP A 405 -15.39 28.95 38.76
N CYS A 406 -16.37 29.43 38.00
CA CYS A 406 -16.72 30.87 37.92
C CYS A 406 -17.26 31.45 39.24
N GLY A 407 -17.81 30.62 40.10
CA GLY A 407 -18.40 31.06 41.38
C GLY A 407 -17.37 31.30 42.47
N SER A 408 -16.42 30.36 42.61
CA SER A 408 -15.38 30.36 43.64
C SER A 408 -14.05 30.92 43.19
N ASP A 409 -13.81 31.04 41.88
CA ASP A 409 -12.51 31.30 41.24
C ASP A 409 -11.42 30.26 41.65
N GLN A 410 -11.87 29.04 42.03
CA GLN A 410 -10.99 27.94 42.41
C GLN A 410 -10.99 26.85 41.33
N MET A 411 -9.93 26.09 41.28
CA MET A 411 -9.84 24.91 40.44
C MET A 411 -10.83 23.84 40.95
N ILE A 412 -11.62 23.25 40.06
CA ILE A 412 -12.66 22.25 40.42
C ILE A 412 -12.47 20.91 39.68
N GLY A 413 -11.91 20.94 38.49
CA GLY A 413 -11.62 19.77 37.63
C GLY A 413 -10.37 19.97 36.81
N ALA A 414 -9.97 18.97 36.06
CA ALA A 414 -8.91 19.10 35.07
C ALA A 414 -9.17 18.21 33.85
N GLU A 415 -8.77 18.67 32.69
CA GLU A 415 -8.79 17.88 31.47
C GLU A 415 -7.49 17.09 31.31
N VAL A 416 -7.63 15.80 30.96
CA VAL A 416 -6.53 14.87 30.69
C VAL A 416 -6.21 14.88 29.21
N LEU A 417 -5.03 15.32 28.88
CA LEU A 417 -4.57 15.49 27.51
C LEU A 417 -3.40 14.55 27.21
N ALA A 418 -3.59 13.64 26.26
CA ALA A 418 -2.54 12.70 25.84
C ALA A 418 -1.36 13.43 25.17
N ARG A 419 -0.15 12.95 25.44
CA ARG A 419 1.08 13.38 24.77
C ARG A 419 1.92 12.14 24.41
N ILE A 420 2.57 12.21 23.25
CA ILE A 420 3.60 11.23 22.85
C ILE A 420 4.85 12.00 22.42
N ARG A 421 6.01 11.33 22.45
CA ARG A 421 7.28 11.92 22.04
C ARG A 421 7.83 11.20 20.80
N ASN A 422 8.55 11.95 19.96
CA ASN A 422 9.34 11.35 18.89
C ASN A 422 10.67 10.80 19.43
N GLU A 423 11.45 10.14 18.56
CA GLU A 423 12.78 9.58 18.91
C GLU A 423 13.76 10.62 19.46
N GLU A 424 13.56 11.91 19.16
CA GLU A 424 14.36 13.02 19.67
C GLU A 424 13.85 13.57 21.01
N GLY A 425 12.80 12.97 21.58
CA GLY A 425 12.18 13.38 22.85
C GLY A 425 11.27 14.60 22.74
N ARG A 426 10.97 15.11 21.52
CA ARG A 426 10.06 16.25 21.33
C ARG A 426 8.60 15.78 21.37
N ILE A 427 7.74 16.58 21.98
CA ILE A 427 6.29 16.32 22.04
C ILE A 427 5.68 16.45 20.65
N ILE A 428 4.89 15.47 20.26
CA ILE A 428 4.06 15.47 19.04
C ILE A 428 2.66 15.98 19.43
N SER A 429 2.10 16.90 18.63
CA SER A 429 0.77 17.46 18.87
C SER A 429 -0.33 16.38 18.76
N PRO A 430 -1.32 16.36 19.67
CA PRO A 430 -2.51 15.50 19.56
C PRO A 430 -3.25 15.64 18.23
N SER A 431 -3.32 16.85 17.70
CA SER A 431 -3.93 17.12 16.37
C SER A 431 -3.27 16.38 15.22
N VAL A 432 -2.03 15.89 15.39
CA VAL A 432 -1.30 15.11 14.38
C VAL A 432 -1.45 13.62 14.63
N PHE A 433 -1.24 13.12 15.87
CA PHE A 433 -1.22 11.67 16.11
C PHE A 433 -2.60 11.06 16.37
N ILE A 434 -3.59 11.78 16.90
CA ILE A 434 -4.94 11.24 17.14
C ILE A 434 -5.62 10.80 15.84
N PRO A 435 -5.66 11.61 14.75
CA PRO A 435 -6.21 11.15 13.47
C PRO A 435 -5.51 9.91 12.91
N ILE A 436 -4.20 9.77 13.12
CA ILE A 436 -3.43 8.57 12.71
C ILE A 436 -3.85 7.36 13.55
N ALA A 437 -4.00 7.54 14.88
CA ALA A 437 -4.48 6.49 15.78
C ALA A 437 -5.88 6.00 15.42
N GLU A 438 -6.76 6.91 15.02
CA GLU A 438 -8.12 6.60 14.56
C GLU A 438 -8.12 5.81 13.25
N GLN A 439 -7.34 6.24 12.25
CA GLN A 439 -7.27 5.59 10.94
C GLN A 439 -6.71 4.16 10.99
N ASN A 440 -5.77 3.89 11.89
CA ASN A 440 -5.14 2.58 12.03
C ASN A 440 -5.71 1.72 13.17
N GLY A 441 -6.75 2.20 13.89
CA GLY A 441 -7.43 1.50 14.97
C GLY A 441 -6.67 1.47 16.31
N GLN A 442 -5.52 2.14 16.42
CA GLN A 442 -4.72 2.20 17.66
C GLN A 442 -5.35 3.12 18.71
N ILE A 443 -6.32 3.94 18.32
CA ILE A 443 -7.06 4.83 19.24
C ILE A 443 -7.68 4.07 20.42
N ASN A 444 -8.07 2.81 20.23
CA ASN A 444 -8.60 1.98 21.31
C ASN A 444 -7.55 1.68 22.40
N ARG A 445 -6.32 1.34 22.00
CA ARG A 445 -5.21 1.07 22.93
C ARG A 445 -4.71 2.36 23.57
N LEU A 446 -4.58 3.42 22.79
CA LEU A 446 -4.20 4.74 23.24
C LEU A 446 -5.18 5.25 24.32
N GLY A 447 -6.48 5.25 24.03
CA GLY A 447 -7.51 5.70 24.93
C GLY A 447 -7.60 4.88 26.22
N ALA A 448 -7.43 3.54 26.14
CA ALA A 448 -7.37 2.69 27.32
C ALA A 448 -6.18 3.04 28.23
N GLN A 449 -4.99 3.32 27.68
CA GLN A 449 -3.81 3.74 28.46
C GLN A 449 -4.03 5.12 29.09
N VAL A 450 -4.61 6.08 28.36
CA VAL A 450 -4.91 7.42 28.90
C VAL A 450 -5.91 7.31 30.05
N PHE A 451 -6.99 6.52 29.86
CA PHE A 451 -8.01 6.28 30.88
C PHE A 451 -7.41 5.58 32.12
N GLU A 452 -6.55 4.60 31.91
CA GLU A 452 -5.87 3.90 33.01
C GLU A 452 -4.95 4.84 33.80
N LYS A 453 -4.21 5.72 33.12
CA LYS A 453 -3.33 6.72 33.75
C LYS A 453 -4.14 7.77 34.52
N ALA A 454 -5.31 8.18 34.02
CA ALA A 454 -6.23 9.04 34.75
C ALA A 454 -6.76 8.35 36.03
N CYS A 455 -7.16 7.06 35.95
CA CYS A 455 -7.55 6.29 37.12
C CYS A 455 -6.41 6.13 38.15
N ARG A 456 -5.19 5.91 37.69
CA ARG A 456 -4.00 5.84 38.56
C ARG A 456 -3.81 7.16 39.31
N PHE A 457 -3.86 8.30 38.61
CA PHE A 457 -3.77 9.62 39.23
C PHE A 457 -4.79 9.81 40.35
N ILE A 458 -6.04 9.39 40.14
CA ILE A 458 -7.11 9.47 41.15
C ILE A 458 -6.82 8.55 42.33
N SER A 459 -6.41 7.28 42.08
CA SER A 459 -6.16 6.27 43.10
C SER A 459 -5.03 6.63 44.07
N GLU A 460 -4.07 7.43 43.62
CA GLU A 460 -2.97 7.99 44.43
C GLU A 460 -3.44 9.12 45.37
N GLY A 461 -4.73 9.43 45.35
CA GLY A 461 -5.32 10.49 46.19
C GLY A 461 -5.05 11.91 45.71
N ASN A 462 -4.59 12.06 44.46
CA ASN A 462 -4.18 13.35 43.92
C ASN A 462 -5.34 14.33 43.73
N LEU A 463 -6.60 13.87 43.52
CA LEU A 463 -7.76 14.73 43.50
C LEU A 463 -7.90 15.53 44.83
N LYS A 464 -7.71 14.84 45.96
CA LYS A 464 -7.79 15.50 47.28
C LYS A 464 -6.64 16.45 47.52
N LYS A 465 -5.43 16.10 47.07
CA LYS A 465 -4.25 16.94 47.24
C LYS A 465 -4.33 18.25 46.45
N THR A 466 -5.04 18.21 45.31
CA THR A 466 -5.17 19.36 44.39
C THR A 466 -6.55 20.00 44.41
N ASN A 467 -7.42 19.63 45.35
CA ASN A 467 -8.82 20.10 45.46
C ASN A 467 -9.67 19.88 44.20
N LEU A 468 -9.34 18.87 43.36
CA LEU A 468 -10.12 18.48 42.20
C LEU A 468 -11.29 17.58 42.61
N SER A 469 -12.42 17.72 41.96
CA SER A 469 -13.60 16.85 42.09
C SER A 469 -13.64 15.75 41.04
N TRP A 470 -13.20 16.03 39.82
CA TRP A 470 -13.18 15.07 38.69
C TRP A 470 -12.07 15.36 37.68
N LEU A 471 -11.85 14.40 36.77
CA LEU A 471 -11.05 14.56 35.57
C LEU A 471 -11.92 14.38 34.32
N ASN A 472 -11.69 15.21 33.31
CA ASN A 472 -12.27 15.04 31.98
C ASN A 472 -11.32 14.22 31.11
N VAL A 473 -11.86 13.21 30.40
CA VAL A 473 -11.10 12.32 29.51
C VAL A 473 -11.77 12.25 28.13
N ASN A 474 -11.04 12.58 27.10
CA ASN A 474 -11.51 12.55 25.72
C ASN A 474 -11.83 11.11 25.25
N LEU A 475 -12.96 10.93 24.59
CA LEU A 475 -13.44 9.67 24.04
C LEU A 475 -13.69 9.77 22.54
N SER A 476 -12.88 9.08 21.72
CA SER A 476 -13.05 9.07 20.26
C SER A 476 -14.32 8.31 19.83
N PRO A 477 -15.01 8.77 18.76
CA PRO A 477 -16.13 8.05 18.14
C PRO A 477 -15.82 6.60 17.81
N ILE A 478 -14.58 6.34 17.35
CA ILE A 478 -14.13 4.99 16.98
C ILE A 478 -14.07 4.07 18.20
N GLN A 479 -13.70 4.59 19.38
CA GLN A 479 -13.75 3.84 20.62
C GLN A 479 -15.18 3.46 20.99
N CYS A 480 -16.15 4.33 20.73
CA CYS A 480 -17.57 4.04 20.95
C CYS A 480 -18.11 2.91 20.06
N MET A 481 -17.43 2.55 18.98
CA MET A 481 -17.79 1.38 18.15
C MET A 481 -17.35 0.04 18.77
N LYS A 482 -16.54 0.05 19.82
CA LYS A 482 -16.07 -1.14 20.52
C LYS A 482 -17.18 -1.69 21.44
N LYS A 483 -17.62 -2.93 21.22
CA LYS A 483 -18.76 -3.54 21.94
C LYS A 483 -18.55 -3.69 23.45
N ASP A 484 -17.30 -3.91 23.86
CA ASP A 484 -16.89 -4.19 25.24
C ASP A 484 -16.23 -3.00 25.94
N LEU A 485 -16.34 -1.77 25.37
CA LEU A 485 -15.75 -0.55 25.92
C LEU A 485 -16.18 -0.31 27.38
N SER A 486 -17.48 -0.46 27.67
CA SER A 486 -18.02 -0.25 29.00
C SER A 486 -17.46 -1.25 30.02
N GLN A 487 -17.30 -2.52 29.65
CA GLN A 487 -16.70 -3.55 30.49
C GLN A 487 -15.22 -3.28 30.74
N GLU A 488 -14.49 -2.86 29.71
CA GLU A 488 -13.07 -2.50 29.81
C GLU A 488 -12.87 -1.32 30.77
N PHE A 489 -13.62 -0.24 30.61
CA PHE A 489 -13.52 0.91 31.49
C PHE A 489 -13.96 0.60 32.93
N SER A 490 -15.03 -0.18 33.11
CA SER A 490 -15.46 -0.63 34.43
C SER A 490 -14.39 -1.48 35.13
N ALA A 491 -13.72 -2.37 34.40
CA ALA A 491 -12.64 -3.19 34.94
C ALA A 491 -11.43 -2.34 35.36
N ILE A 492 -11.10 -1.26 34.63
CA ILE A 492 -10.04 -0.32 35.01
C ILE A 492 -10.44 0.45 36.27
N LEU A 493 -11.70 0.96 36.36
CA LEU A 493 -12.19 1.62 37.56
C LEU A 493 -12.09 0.72 38.78
N GLU A 494 -12.54 -0.55 38.68
CA GLU A 494 -12.47 -1.54 39.74
C GLU A 494 -11.01 -1.81 40.17
N LYS A 495 -10.11 -2.00 39.20
CA LYS A 495 -8.68 -2.20 39.43
C LYS A 495 -8.04 -1.12 40.30
N TYR A 496 -8.43 0.13 40.09
CA TYR A 496 -7.87 1.29 40.79
C TYR A 496 -8.73 1.80 41.96
N GLY A 497 -9.92 1.23 42.17
CA GLY A 497 -10.86 1.67 43.21
C GLY A 497 -11.39 3.08 42.99
N VAL A 498 -11.59 3.48 41.74
CA VAL A 498 -12.04 4.82 41.32
C VAL A 498 -13.55 4.78 41.08
N ALA A 499 -14.27 5.80 41.57
CA ALA A 499 -15.70 5.95 41.29
C ALA A 499 -15.91 6.54 39.87
N ALA A 500 -16.93 6.04 39.15
CA ALA A 500 -17.17 6.43 37.77
C ALA A 500 -17.50 7.94 37.60
N ASP A 501 -18.12 8.54 38.61
CA ASP A 501 -18.47 9.97 38.65
C ASP A 501 -17.28 10.91 38.86
N GLN A 502 -16.10 10.35 39.17
CA GLN A 502 -14.84 11.10 39.22
C GLN A 502 -14.19 11.27 37.84
N ILE A 503 -14.74 10.64 36.80
CA ILE A 503 -14.27 10.77 35.40
C ILE A 503 -15.44 11.17 34.51
N HIS A 504 -15.31 12.31 33.87
CA HIS A 504 -16.24 12.77 32.85
C HIS A 504 -15.66 12.45 31.47
N LEU A 505 -16.43 11.78 30.61
CA LEU A 505 -16.04 11.43 29.25
C LEU A 505 -16.44 12.56 28.29
N GLU A 506 -15.50 13.07 27.53
CA GLU A 506 -15.71 14.14 26.55
C GLU A 506 -15.91 13.55 25.16
N ILE A 507 -16.94 14.01 24.46
CA ILE A 507 -17.29 13.60 23.09
C ILE A 507 -17.46 14.86 22.26
N THR A 508 -16.77 14.97 21.12
CA THR A 508 -16.87 16.14 20.25
C THR A 508 -18.20 16.20 19.49
N GLU A 509 -18.64 17.39 19.11
CA GLU A 509 -19.87 17.61 18.35
C GLU A 509 -19.85 16.86 16.98
N ALA A 510 -18.72 16.87 16.29
CA ALA A 510 -18.54 16.18 15.01
C ALA A 510 -18.77 14.66 15.09
N SER A 511 -18.57 14.07 16.27
CA SER A 511 -18.76 12.64 16.55
C SER A 511 -20.21 12.18 16.53
N MET A 512 -21.17 13.09 16.61
CA MET A 512 -22.59 12.79 16.75
C MET A 512 -23.31 12.49 15.42
N ILE A 513 -22.60 12.29 14.33
CA ILE A 513 -23.18 12.15 12.98
C ILE A 513 -23.79 10.76 12.77
N ASP A 514 -23.24 9.67 13.35
CA ASP A 514 -23.76 8.30 13.21
C ASP A 514 -24.46 7.83 14.51
N LEU A 515 -25.78 7.92 14.50
CA LEU A 515 -26.61 8.05 15.70
C LEU A 515 -26.89 6.77 16.51
N SER A 516 -26.92 5.57 15.91
CA SER A 516 -27.53 4.43 16.61
C SER A 516 -26.60 3.66 17.55
N MET A 517 -25.34 3.46 17.15
CA MET A 517 -24.37 2.73 17.97
C MET A 517 -23.78 3.61 19.07
N LEU A 518 -23.42 4.86 18.73
CA LEU A 518 -22.90 5.84 19.68
C LEU A 518 -23.90 6.08 20.83
N GLN A 519 -25.17 6.31 20.51
CA GLN A 519 -26.21 6.53 21.49
C GLN A 519 -26.36 5.35 22.45
N LYS A 520 -26.36 4.13 21.93
CA LYS A 520 -26.45 2.90 22.73
C LYS A 520 -25.25 2.78 23.69
N GLN A 521 -24.04 3.10 23.22
CA GLN A 521 -22.84 3.01 24.04
C GLN A 521 -22.81 4.07 25.14
N ILE A 522 -23.21 5.32 24.82
CA ILE A 522 -23.32 6.39 25.81
C ILE A 522 -24.32 6.02 26.91
N ILE A 523 -25.48 5.46 26.54
CA ILE A 523 -26.47 5.01 27.54
C ILE A 523 -25.87 3.89 28.41
N THR A 524 -25.20 2.91 27.83
CA THR A 524 -24.58 1.81 28.58
C THR A 524 -23.51 2.31 29.56
N LEU A 525 -22.65 3.24 29.15
CA LEU A 525 -21.64 3.86 30.01
C LEU A 525 -22.29 4.72 31.12
N LYS A 526 -23.36 5.47 30.79
CA LYS A 526 -24.11 6.24 31.78
C LYS A 526 -24.73 5.34 32.85
N ASP A 527 -25.31 4.19 32.42
CA ASP A 527 -25.90 3.22 33.35
C ASP A 527 -24.85 2.63 34.31
N ASN A 528 -23.57 2.63 33.91
CA ASN A 528 -22.42 2.26 34.74
C ASN A 528 -21.85 3.45 35.55
N GLY A 529 -22.51 4.60 35.56
CA GLY A 529 -22.20 5.75 36.42
C GLY A 529 -21.29 6.81 35.77
N PHE A 530 -20.86 6.64 34.50
CA PHE A 530 -20.07 7.65 33.81
C PHE A 530 -20.89 8.91 33.50
N GLN A 531 -20.25 10.07 33.56
CA GLN A 531 -20.80 11.35 33.18
C GLN A 531 -20.22 11.81 31.85
N PHE A 532 -20.99 12.59 31.09
CA PHE A 532 -20.59 13.01 29.74
C PHE A 532 -20.60 14.52 29.57
N ALA A 533 -19.55 15.05 28.95
CA ALA A 533 -19.49 16.42 28.46
C ALA A 533 -19.47 16.43 26.91
N LEU A 534 -20.14 17.39 26.33
CA LEU A 534 -20.06 17.69 24.90
C LEU A 534 -18.93 18.68 24.66
N ASP A 535 -17.96 18.28 23.84
CA ASP A 535 -16.78 19.06 23.51
C ASP A 535 -16.88 19.74 22.14
N ASP A 536 -16.07 20.80 21.93
CA ASP A 536 -15.96 21.59 20.69
C ASP A 536 -17.30 22.15 20.17
N TYR A 537 -18.23 22.54 21.08
CA TYR A 537 -19.52 23.07 20.66
C TYR A 537 -19.39 24.38 19.89
N GLY A 538 -19.88 24.35 18.63
CA GLY A 538 -19.88 25.47 17.70
C GLY A 538 -18.81 25.41 16.61
N SER A 539 -17.92 24.45 16.65
CA SER A 539 -16.92 24.21 15.57
C SER A 539 -17.51 23.54 14.32
N GLY A 540 -18.75 23.00 14.39
CA GLY A 540 -19.39 22.21 13.35
C GLY A 540 -20.84 22.59 13.05
N TYR A 541 -21.63 21.63 12.53
CA TYR A 541 -23.06 21.81 12.28
C TYR A 541 -23.87 21.60 13.56
N SER A 542 -23.96 22.65 14.39
CA SER A 542 -24.64 22.63 15.68
C SER A 542 -26.14 22.30 15.55
N ASN A 543 -26.55 21.14 16.07
CA ASN A 543 -27.95 20.78 16.16
C ASN A 543 -28.42 20.70 17.63
N LEU A 544 -28.95 21.80 18.12
CA LEU A 544 -29.51 21.94 19.49
C LEU A 544 -30.47 20.77 19.85
N THR A 545 -31.19 20.21 18.87
CA THR A 545 -32.12 19.11 19.11
C THR A 545 -31.36 17.85 19.51
N ARG A 546 -30.15 17.62 19.00
CA ARG A 546 -29.32 16.49 19.37
C ARG A 546 -28.83 16.57 20.82
N VAL A 547 -28.34 17.73 21.23
CA VAL A 547 -27.87 17.95 22.62
C VAL A 547 -28.93 17.56 23.64
N LYS A 548 -30.21 17.85 23.37
CA LYS A 548 -31.32 17.50 24.24
C LYS A 548 -31.56 15.99 24.44
N HIS A 549 -31.17 15.17 23.47
CA HIS A 549 -31.42 13.71 23.48
C HIS A 549 -30.29 12.89 24.10
N TYR A 550 -29.16 13.49 24.37
CA TYR A 550 -28.02 12.83 25.01
C TYR A 550 -27.89 13.23 26.49
N PRO A 551 -27.36 12.37 27.33
CA PRO A 551 -27.28 12.60 28.77
C PRO A 551 -26.06 13.44 29.17
N PHE A 552 -25.81 14.53 28.46
CA PHE A 552 -24.73 15.45 28.83
C PHE A 552 -25.03 16.18 30.15
N ILE A 553 -23.97 16.43 30.90
CA ILE A 553 -24.00 17.30 32.12
C ILE A 553 -23.33 18.64 31.87
N ASN A 554 -22.43 18.71 30.92
CA ASN A 554 -21.64 19.91 30.61
C ASN A 554 -21.52 20.09 29.09
N ILE A 555 -21.46 21.34 28.65
CA ILE A 555 -21.17 21.78 27.28
C ILE A 555 -19.91 22.62 27.31
N LYS A 556 -18.86 22.24 26.55
CA LYS A 556 -17.65 23.01 26.37
C LYS A 556 -17.78 23.85 25.10
N LEU A 557 -17.76 25.16 25.24
CA LEU A 557 -17.78 26.09 24.11
C LEU A 557 -16.40 26.15 23.50
N ASP A 558 -16.33 25.86 22.21
CA ASP A 558 -15.07 25.93 21.46
C ASP A 558 -14.43 27.30 21.52
N MET A 559 -13.11 27.35 21.52
CA MET A 559 -12.33 28.59 21.62
C MET A 559 -12.66 29.60 20.52
N GLU A 560 -12.97 29.16 19.30
CA GLU A 560 -13.31 30.04 18.17
C GLU A 560 -14.62 30.79 18.47
N VAL A 561 -15.62 30.13 19.05
CA VAL A 561 -16.90 30.72 19.44
C VAL A 561 -16.69 31.74 20.55
N VAL A 562 -15.83 31.43 21.52
CA VAL A 562 -15.49 32.34 22.62
C VAL A 562 -14.75 33.58 22.11
N TRP A 563 -13.78 33.40 21.21
CA TRP A 563 -13.01 34.48 20.61
C TRP A 563 -13.85 35.36 19.70
N ASP A 564 -14.75 34.79 18.90
CA ASP A 564 -15.68 35.54 18.06
C ASP A 564 -16.60 36.40 18.88
N TYR A 565 -17.22 35.85 19.92
CA TYR A 565 -18.04 36.64 20.83
C TYR A 565 -17.24 37.75 21.51
N PHE A 566 -16.01 37.49 21.90
CA PHE A 566 -15.18 38.51 22.55
C PHE A 566 -14.85 39.68 21.61
N ARG A 567 -14.68 39.40 20.31
CA ARG A 567 -14.46 40.44 19.29
C ARG A 567 -15.71 41.27 19.00
N ASP A 568 -16.86 40.62 18.78
CA ASP A 568 -18.06 41.28 18.25
C ASP A 568 -19.16 41.50 19.31
N LYS A 569 -19.13 40.77 20.43
CA LYS A 569 -20.10 40.80 21.53
C LYS A 569 -21.55 40.75 21.07
N ASP A 570 -21.87 39.80 20.22
CA ASP A 570 -23.19 39.57 19.67
C ASP A 570 -24.21 39.08 20.74
N VAL A 571 -25.46 38.94 20.33
CA VAL A 571 -26.53 38.44 21.21
C VAL A 571 -26.68 36.91 21.18
N LEU A 572 -25.97 36.23 20.27
CA LEU A 572 -26.17 34.81 19.98
C LEU A 572 -25.62 33.95 21.11
N LEU A 573 -24.33 34.10 21.46
CA LEU A 573 -23.69 33.29 22.48
C LEU A 573 -24.37 33.40 23.84
N PRO A 574 -24.74 34.59 24.38
CA PRO A 574 -25.51 34.71 25.61
C PRO A 574 -26.87 34.01 25.56
N ALA A 575 -27.55 34.03 24.39
CA ALA A 575 -28.82 33.32 24.20
C ALA A 575 -28.65 31.80 24.23
N ILE A 576 -27.59 31.27 23.60
CA ILE A 576 -27.24 29.84 23.61
C ILE A 576 -26.89 29.38 25.03
N VAL A 577 -26.03 30.11 25.74
CA VAL A 577 -25.68 29.81 27.15
C VAL A 577 -26.94 29.77 28.02
N LYS A 578 -27.82 30.76 27.88
CA LYS A 578 -29.09 30.79 28.62
C LYS A 578 -29.98 29.61 28.28
N ALA A 579 -30.05 29.17 27.01
CA ALA A 579 -30.82 28.02 26.60
C ALA A 579 -30.30 26.71 27.22
N PHE A 580 -28.99 26.50 27.25
CA PHE A 580 -28.37 25.36 27.89
C PHE A 580 -28.57 25.33 29.41
N LYS A 581 -28.51 26.50 30.07
CA LYS A 581 -28.80 26.62 31.49
C LYS A 581 -30.25 26.22 31.82
N GLN A 582 -31.22 26.52 30.94
CA GLN A 582 -32.61 26.07 31.08
C GLN A 582 -32.78 24.53 30.93
N LEU A 583 -31.81 23.84 30.31
CA LEU A 583 -31.75 22.40 30.24
C LEU A 583 -30.98 21.78 31.43
N ASN A 584 -30.61 22.56 32.44
CA ASN A 584 -29.80 22.17 33.60
C ASN A 584 -28.39 21.68 33.22
N LEU A 585 -27.83 22.20 32.14
CA LEU A 585 -26.46 21.91 31.72
C LEU A 585 -25.51 22.97 32.31
N THR A 586 -24.32 22.53 32.72
CA THR A 586 -23.22 23.45 33.05
C THR A 586 -22.46 23.81 31.76
N ILE A 587 -21.82 24.96 31.75
CA ILE A 587 -21.14 25.50 30.58
C ILE A 587 -19.68 25.76 30.90
N THR A 588 -18.77 25.20 30.13
CA THR A 588 -17.34 25.52 30.16
C THR A 588 -16.99 26.40 28.96
N ALA A 589 -16.30 27.53 29.20
CA ALA A 589 -15.73 28.32 28.10
C ALA A 589 -14.25 28.02 27.95
N GLU A 590 -13.85 27.64 26.74
CA GLU A 590 -12.47 27.30 26.40
C GLU A 590 -11.71 28.49 25.79
N GLY A 591 -10.40 28.33 25.62
CA GLY A 591 -9.55 29.34 24.97
C GLY A 591 -9.47 30.66 25.68
N ILE A 592 -9.62 30.69 27.02
CA ILE A 592 -9.47 31.89 27.81
C ILE A 592 -7.99 32.27 27.88
N GLU A 593 -7.63 33.40 27.25
CA GLU A 593 -6.25 33.91 27.20
C GLU A 593 -6.04 35.17 28.06
N THR A 594 -7.11 35.93 28.33
CA THR A 594 -7.02 37.18 29.07
C THR A 594 -8.02 37.26 30.21
N LYS A 595 -7.74 38.12 31.18
CA LYS A 595 -8.65 38.40 32.29
C LYS A 595 -9.99 38.95 31.81
N GLU A 596 -9.97 39.79 30.78
CA GLU A 596 -11.16 40.41 30.20
C GLU A 596 -12.07 39.33 29.55
N MET A 597 -11.50 38.33 28.92
CA MET A 597 -12.25 37.17 28.39
C MET A 597 -12.90 36.40 29.54
N ALA A 598 -12.15 36.09 30.59
CA ALA A 598 -12.67 35.40 31.78
C ALA A 598 -13.88 36.14 32.39
N VAL A 599 -13.76 37.46 32.61
CA VAL A 599 -14.85 38.29 33.12
C VAL A 599 -16.05 38.31 32.17
N SER A 600 -15.82 38.36 30.86
CA SER A 600 -16.88 38.37 29.85
C SER A 600 -17.67 37.04 29.84
N MET A 601 -16.98 35.89 29.85
CA MET A 601 -17.64 34.57 29.87
C MET A 601 -18.40 34.34 31.19
N LYS A 602 -17.82 34.73 32.30
CA LYS A 602 -18.52 34.72 33.61
C LYS A 602 -19.80 35.55 33.60
N ALA A 603 -19.77 36.75 32.97
CA ALA A 603 -20.91 37.64 32.88
C ALA A 603 -22.07 37.08 32.03
N ILE A 604 -21.82 36.30 31.02
CA ILE A 604 -22.86 35.64 30.19
C ILE A 604 -23.42 34.35 30.82
N GLY A 605 -22.83 33.88 31.93
CA GLY A 605 -23.34 32.76 32.71
C GLY A 605 -22.64 31.41 32.52
N CYS A 606 -21.40 31.40 32.04
CA CYS A 606 -20.58 30.21 32.05
C CYS A 606 -20.26 29.77 33.48
N ASP A 607 -20.18 28.44 33.71
CA ASP A 607 -19.90 27.88 35.03
C ASP A 607 -18.41 27.61 35.23
N TYR A 608 -17.72 27.20 34.19
CA TYR A 608 -16.30 26.88 34.22
C TYR A 608 -15.53 27.58 33.11
N LEU A 609 -14.27 27.87 33.38
CA LEU A 609 -13.34 28.50 32.44
C LEU A 609 -12.09 27.64 32.30
N GLN A 610 -11.58 27.55 31.06
CA GLN A 610 -10.35 26.84 30.73
C GLN A 610 -9.55 27.66 29.71
N GLY A 611 -8.24 27.75 29.88
CA GLY A 611 -7.38 28.42 28.91
C GLY A 611 -6.03 28.84 29.48
N TYR A 612 -5.19 29.38 28.61
CA TYR A 612 -3.79 29.74 28.91
C TYR A 612 -3.67 30.90 29.89
N TYR A 613 -4.72 31.67 30.10
CA TYR A 613 -4.77 32.66 31.15
C TYR A 613 -4.59 32.06 32.54
N PHE A 614 -5.08 30.84 32.77
CA PHE A 614 -4.95 30.12 34.03
C PHE A 614 -3.73 29.19 34.04
N SER A 615 -3.64 28.32 33.07
CA SER A 615 -2.50 27.42 32.87
C SER A 615 -2.49 26.79 31.46
N GLN A 616 -1.30 26.57 30.94
CA GLN A 616 -1.11 25.58 29.86
C GLN A 616 -1.27 24.18 30.42
N PRO A 617 -1.52 23.16 29.58
CA PRO A 617 -1.44 21.75 30.00
C PRO A 617 -0.06 21.43 30.60
N LEU A 618 -0.03 20.88 31.80
CA LEU A 618 1.21 20.53 32.53
C LEU A 618 1.36 19.01 32.66
N PRO A 619 2.59 18.46 32.60
CA PRO A 619 2.86 17.09 33.03
C PRO A 619 2.35 16.86 34.46
N VAL A 620 1.97 15.62 34.79
CA VAL A 620 1.42 15.27 36.12
C VAL A 620 2.28 15.78 37.28
N GLU A 621 3.59 15.60 37.18
CA GLU A 621 4.53 16.00 38.24
C GLU A 621 4.56 17.53 38.42
N GLU A 622 4.58 18.27 37.32
CA GLU A 622 4.55 19.74 37.37
C GLU A 622 3.18 20.26 37.84
N PHE A 623 2.09 19.59 37.41
CA PHE A 623 0.75 19.94 37.87
C PHE A 623 0.61 19.77 39.39
N LEU A 624 1.06 18.65 39.93
CA LEU A 624 1.08 18.39 41.37
C LEU A 624 1.96 19.42 42.10
N ALA A 625 3.16 19.69 41.64
CA ALA A 625 4.06 20.67 42.25
C ALA A 625 3.45 22.07 42.28
N HIS A 626 2.61 22.43 41.29
CA HIS A 626 2.00 23.76 41.21
C HIS A 626 0.72 23.89 42.04
N TYR A 627 -0.08 22.82 42.14
CA TYR A 627 -1.42 22.86 42.72
C TYR A 627 -1.56 21.98 44.01
N GLU A 628 -0.55 21.28 44.47
CA GLU A 628 -0.60 20.55 45.73
C GLU A 628 -0.63 21.56 46.88
N ASN A 629 -1.76 21.60 47.60
CA ASN A 629 -2.05 22.55 48.69
C ASN A 629 -2.30 24.02 48.28
N ALA A 630 -2.73 24.28 47.02
CA ALA A 630 -3.16 25.61 46.59
C ALA A 630 -4.57 25.96 47.07
#